data_7c86bf9d81c9e7ee17ed9a07de08c3cd
#
_entry.id   7c86bf9d81c9e7ee17ed9a07de08c3cd
#
_cell.length_a   1.000
_cell.length_b   1.000
_cell.length_c   1.000
_cell.angle_alpha   90.00
_cell.angle_beta   90.00
_cell.angle_gamma   90.00
#
_symmetry.space_group_name_H-M   'P 1'
#
loop_
_entity.id
_entity.type
_entity.pdbx_description
1 polymer ?
#
loop_
_entity_poly.entity_id
_entity_poly.type
_entity_poly.pdbx_seq_one_letter_code
_entity_poly.pdbx_strand_id
1 'polypeptide(L)'
;FMGVTHFKALQKVRGARVAAISTRDPQKLGGDWRGIQGNFGDSGGLQDLSRVARYQDFQDLLADRTIDLVDICLPTHLHRDATIAALQAGKHVLVEKPIALSLQDADAMIAAAAQAGRILLVAQVLRFFPAFAEAQAIVRDGKYGALLGAHFKRVISMPAWAADDHFTDVSKSGGPAIDLHIHDTDFVHYLAGVPQQVRSSGVVARNGAVTYLQTQYVYEDQRPCITCQSGAIAMPGLMFEHGYDIYLEKATLQFNNLFTGEDIWLYPAAGPKRALRPRGKEAFVAQLQHVVECVKAKRDSDIISAHSARQALAVCLQEQQSVVTGKAVRVNG
;
A
#
# COMPACT_ATOMS: atom_id res chain seq x y z
N PHE A 1 8.39 -5.10 -10.64
CA PHE A 1 8.98 -5.36 -9.31
C PHE A 1 7.97 -6.06 -8.38
N MET A 2 6.78 -5.47 -8.13
CA MET A 2 5.82 -6.06 -7.17
C MET A 2 5.39 -7.49 -7.51
N GLY A 3 5.17 -7.83 -8.77
CA GLY A 3 4.87 -9.21 -9.17
C GLY A 3 5.93 -10.24 -8.75
N VAL A 4 7.22 -9.86 -8.76
CA VAL A 4 8.31 -10.71 -8.26
C VAL A 4 8.24 -10.87 -6.75
N THR A 5 7.98 -9.77 -6.04
CA THR A 5 7.84 -9.76 -4.58
C THR A 5 6.68 -10.65 -4.14
N HIS A 6 5.52 -10.51 -4.79
CA HIS A 6 4.36 -11.34 -4.50
C HIS A 6 4.58 -12.81 -4.88
N PHE A 7 5.20 -13.08 -6.03
CA PHE A 7 5.54 -14.45 -6.43
C PHE A 7 6.40 -15.16 -5.39
N LYS A 8 7.48 -14.50 -4.92
CA LYS A 8 8.36 -15.04 -3.87
C LYS A 8 7.63 -15.22 -2.53
N ALA A 9 6.79 -14.27 -2.14
CA ALA A 9 6.01 -14.35 -0.91
C ALA A 9 4.95 -15.47 -0.96
N LEU A 10 4.29 -15.66 -2.11
CA LEU A 10 3.31 -16.74 -2.34
C LEU A 10 3.88 -18.15 -2.15
N GLN A 11 5.19 -18.34 -2.36
CA GLN A 11 5.84 -19.64 -2.07
C GLN A 11 5.79 -20.00 -0.57
N LYS A 12 5.61 -19.02 0.32
CA LYS A 12 5.53 -19.17 1.77
C LYS A 12 4.10 -19.17 2.31
N VAL A 13 3.10 -18.90 1.46
CA VAL A 13 1.68 -18.84 1.82
C VAL A 13 1.06 -20.23 1.84
N ARG A 14 0.20 -20.49 2.83
CA ARG A 14 -0.47 -21.79 2.96
C ARG A 14 -1.86 -21.77 2.32
N GLY A 15 -2.20 -22.83 1.65
CA GLY A 15 -3.55 -23.05 1.13
C GLY A 15 -3.83 -22.38 -0.22
N ALA A 16 -2.80 -21.85 -0.87
CA ALA A 16 -2.81 -21.42 -2.26
C ALA A 16 -1.48 -21.78 -2.93
N ARG A 17 -1.45 -21.70 -4.24
CA ARG A 17 -0.24 -21.86 -5.05
C ARG A 17 -0.29 -20.89 -6.22
N VAL A 18 0.86 -20.48 -6.72
CA VAL A 18 0.94 -19.79 -8.01
C VAL A 18 0.68 -20.84 -9.09
N ALA A 19 -0.48 -20.75 -9.74
CA ALA A 19 -0.87 -21.67 -10.80
C ALA A 19 -0.46 -21.15 -12.19
N ALA A 20 -0.45 -19.83 -12.38
CA ALA A 20 -0.10 -19.20 -13.65
C ALA A 20 0.57 -17.83 -13.45
N ILE A 21 1.27 -17.38 -14.49
CA ILE A 21 1.72 -16.00 -14.68
C ILE A 21 1.27 -15.51 -16.05
N SER A 22 1.04 -14.18 -16.16
CA SER A 22 0.83 -13.51 -17.44
C SER A 22 1.78 -12.33 -17.60
N THR A 23 2.48 -12.28 -18.72
CA THR A 23 3.35 -11.15 -19.09
C THR A 23 3.60 -11.15 -20.60
N ARG A 24 3.62 -9.97 -21.23
CA ARG A 24 3.94 -9.80 -22.65
C ARG A 24 5.42 -9.97 -22.96
N ASP A 25 6.27 -9.90 -21.95
CA ASP A 25 7.73 -10.00 -22.08
C ASP A 25 8.14 -11.48 -22.16
N PRO A 26 8.66 -11.98 -23.30
CA PRO A 26 9.02 -13.40 -23.47
C PRO A 26 10.11 -13.86 -22.51
N GLN A 27 11.06 -12.98 -22.15
CA GLN A 27 12.14 -13.29 -21.24
C GLN A 27 11.57 -13.55 -19.83
N LYS A 28 10.67 -12.66 -19.36
CA LYS A 28 9.98 -12.83 -18.08
C LYS A 28 9.06 -14.04 -18.08
N LEU A 29 8.40 -14.32 -19.21
CA LEU A 29 7.56 -15.49 -19.39
C LEU A 29 8.39 -16.79 -19.31
N GLY A 30 9.66 -16.73 -19.71
CA GLY A 30 10.65 -17.81 -19.57
C GLY A 30 11.20 -18.00 -18.16
N GLY A 31 10.88 -17.10 -17.20
CA GLY A 31 11.38 -17.14 -15.82
C GLY A 31 12.67 -16.36 -15.58
N ASP A 32 13.19 -15.67 -16.58
CA ASP A 32 14.37 -14.81 -16.38
C ASP A 32 13.93 -13.40 -15.91
N TRP A 33 14.03 -13.20 -14.61
CA TRP A 33 13.65 -11.96 -13.95
C TRP A 33 14.84 -11.18 -13.40
N ARG A 34 16.09 -11.52 -13.81
CA ARG A 34 17.34 -10.89 -13.33
C ARG A 34 17.39 -9.38 -13.56
N GLY A 35 16.76 -8.90 -14.62
CA GLY A 35 16.67 -7.46 -14.92
C GLY A 35 15.68 -6.67 -14.09
N ILE A 36 14.88 -7.35 -13.21
CA ILE A 36 13.88 -6.66 -12.38
C ILE A 36 14.53 -6.19 -11.08
N GLN A 37 14.47 -4.88 -10.84
CA GLN A 37 14.99 -4.22 -9.64
C GLN A 37 13.87 -3.49 -8.90
N GLY A 38 14.10 -3.15 -7.63
CA GLY A 38 13.17 -2.42 -6.79
C GLY A 38 13.88 -1.68 -5.65
N ASN A 39 13.11 -0.98 -4.82
CA ASN A 39 13.64 -0.23 -3.67
C ASN A 39 14.07 -1.10 -2.49
N PHE A 40 13.72 -2.37 -2.48
CA PHE A 40 14.02 -3.32 -1.41
C PHE A 40 14.04 -4.75 -1.96
N GLY A 41 14.64 -5.66 -1.19
CA GLY A 41 14.76 -7.07 -1.58
C GLY A 41 15.83 -7.33 -2.64
N ASP A 42 16.01 -8.60 -2.99
CA ASP A 42 16.95 -9.04 -4.01
C ASP A 42 16.38 -8.87 -5.40
N SER A 43 17.25 -8.84 -6.42
CA SER A 43 16.85 -8.88 -7.83
C SER A 43 15.93 -10.06 -8.13
N GLY A 44 15.18 -10.00 -9.24
CA GLY A 44 14.23 -11.05 -9.63
C GLY A 44 14.84 -12.44 -9.69
N GLY A 45 16.04 -12.58 -10.24
CA GLY A 45 16.74 -13.86 -10.42
C GLY A 45 16.12 -14.73 -11.51
N LEU A 46 16.57 -15.98 -11.56
CA LEU A 46 15.96 -17.04 -12.38
C LEU A 46 14.90 -17.77 -11.55
N GLN A 47 13.71 -17.91 -12.12
CA GLN A 47 12.59 -18.58 -11.45
C GLN A 47 12.27 -19.91 -12.14
N ASP A 48 12.06 -20.95 -11.35
CA ASP A 48 11.53 -22.22 -11.87
C ASP A 48 10.02 -22.10 -12.07
N LEU A 49 9.61 -22.07 -13.32
CA LEU A 49 8.21 -22.01 -13.76
C LEU A 49 7.71 -23.36 -14.32
N SER A 50 8.40 -24.47 -14.06
CA SER A 50 8.04 -25.79 -14.60
C SER A 50 6.62 -26.27 -14.23
N ARG A 51 6.10 -25.78 -13.10
CA ARG A 51 4.75 -26.09 -12.58
C ARG A 51 3.78 -24.91 -12.67
N VAL A 52 4.14 -23.86 -13.40
CA VAL A 52 3.39 -22.62 -13.52
C VAL A 52 2.98 -22.46 -14.98
N ALA A 53 1.68 -22.34 -15.25
CA ALA A 53 1.17 -22.02 -16.58
C ALA A 53 1.61 -20.61 -16.98
N ARG A 54 1.85 -20.40 -18.26
CA ARG A 54 2.44 -19.18 -18.79
C ARG A 54 1.56 -18.61 -19.90
N TYR A 55 1.03 -17.43 -19.70
CA TYR A 55 0.15 -16.74 -20.65
C TYR A 55 0.79 -15.44 -21.12
N GLN A 56 0.91 -15.27 -22.43
CA GLN A 56 1.35 -14.00 -23.00
C GLN A 56 0.19 -13.01 -23.05
N ASP A 57 -1.01 -13.48 -23.30
CA ASP A 57 -2.24 -12.71 -23.25
C ASP A 57 -2.93 -12.89 -21.88
N PHE A 58 -3.31 -11.78 -21.29
CA PHE A 58 -4.04 -11.75 -20.03
C PHE A 58 -5.45 -12.38 -20.15
N GLN A 59 -6.08 -12.26 -21.33
CA GLN A 59 -7.40 -12.85 -21.57
C GLN A 59 -7.35 -14.39 -21.55
N ASP A 60 -6.26 -14.98 -22.04
CA ASP A 60 -6.06 -16.44 -21.97
C ASP A 60 -5.92 -16.92 -20.51
N LEU A 61 -5.21 -16.12 -19.65
CA LEU A 61 -5.16 -16.42 -18.22
C LEU A 61 -6.57 -16.33 -17.59
N LEU A 62 -7.38 -15.35 -17.96
CA LEU A 62 -8.73 -15.18 -17.43
C LEU A 62 -9.66 -16.32 -17.85
N ALA A 63 -9.47 -16.91 -19.03
CA ALA A 63 -10.22 -18.05 -19.53
C ALA A 63 -9.89 -19.38 -18.80
N ASP A 64 -8.75 -19.46 -18.12
CA ASP A 64 -8.36 -20.66 -17.36
C ASP A 64 -9.25 -20.82 -16.13
N ARG A 65 -10.08 -21.88 -16.14
CA ARG A 65 -11.01 -22.20 -15.05
C ARG A 65 -10.33 -22.69 -13.77
N THR A 66 -9.05 -23.02 -13.81
CA THR A 66 -8.29 -23.48 -12.63
C THR A 66 -7.78 -22.32 -11.79
N ILE A 67 -7.93 -21.07 -12.25
CA ILE A 67 -7.55 -19.87 -11.54
C ILE A 67 -8.73 -19.33 -10.73
N ASP A 68 -8.57 -19.23 -9.42
CA ASP A 68 -9.59 -18.70 -8.50
C ASP A 68 -9.40 -17.20 -8.22
N LEU A 69 -8.14 -16.76 -8.13
CA LEU A 69 -7.73 -15.42 -7.73
C LEU A 69 -6.68 -14.88 -8.70
N VAL A 70 -6.84 -13.65 -9.12
CA VAL A 70 -5.84 -12.90 -9.91
C VAL A 70 -5.19 -11.84 -9.03
N ASP A 71 -3.86 -11.84 -9.01
CA ASP A 71 -3.01 -10.85 -8.33
C ASP A 71 -2.47 -9.86 -9.38
N ILE A 72 -2.97 -8.64 -9.36
CA ILE A 72 -2.70 -7.61 -10.37
C ILE A 72 -1.59 -6.69 -9.88
N CYS A 73 -0.37 -6.90 -10.42
CA CYS A 73 0.83 -6.12 -10.15
C CYS A 73 1.22 -5.27 -11.38
N LEU A 74 0.26 -4.62 -11.99
CA LEU A 74 0.44 -3.74 -13.16
C LEU A 74 0.72 -2.29 -12.73
N PRO A 75 1.16 -1.40 -13.65
CA PRO A 75 1.12 0.05 -13.43
C PRO A 75 -0.30 0.54 -13.12
N THR A 76 -0.43 1.54 -12.23
CA THR A 76 -1.71 1.97 -11.65
C THR A 76 -2.78 2.33 -12.68
N HIS A 77 -2.41 2.99 -13.79
CA HIS A 77 -3.37 3.35 -14.85
C HIS A 77 -4.02 2.14 -15.55
N LEU A 78 -3.49 0.94 -15.36
CA LEU A 78 -4.04 -0.32 -15.90
C LEU A 78 -4.89 -1.11 -14.88
N HIS A 79 -4.92 -0.68 -13.62
CA HIS A 79 -5.60 -1.41 -12.55
C HIS A 79 -7.09 -1.60 -12.83
N ARG A 80 -7.79 -0.53 -13.22
CA ARG A 80 -9.23 -0.53 -13.45
C ARG A 80 -9.63 -1.61 -14.47
N ASP A 81 -9.07 -1.54 -15.66
CA ASP A 81 -9.51 -2.41 -16.77
C ASP A 81 -9.13 -3.86 -16.52
N ALA A 82 -7.94 -4.12 -15.99
CA ALA A 82 -7.51 -5.47 -15.64
C ALA A 82 -8.36 -6.07 -14.50
N THR A 83 -8.69 -5.27 -13.48
CA THR A 83 -9.53 -5.70 -12.35
C THR A 83 -10.95 -6.02 -12.81
N ILE A 84 -11.58 -5.14 -13.59
CA ILE A 84 -12.95 -5.35 -14.07
C ILE A 84 -13.00 -6.59 -14.95
N ALA A 85 -12.04 -6.78 -15.87
CA ALA A 85 -11.99 -7.98 -16.71
C ALA A 85 -11.83 -9.27 -15.88
N ALA A 86 -10.99 -9.27 -14.86
CA ALA A 86 -10.82 -10.44 -13.99
C ALA A 86 -12.09 -10.76 -13.19
N LEU A 87 -12.75 -9.74 -12.63
CA LEU A 87 -14.01 -9.90 -11.89
C LEU A 87 -15.12 -10.44 -12.80
N GLN A 88 -15.28 -9.91 -14.03
CA GLN A 88 -16.25 -10.36 -15.04
C GLN A 88 -15.97 -11.80 -15.48
N ALA A 89 -14.69 -12.22 -15.52
CA ALA A 89 -14.31 -13.62 -15.75
C ALA A 89 -14.56 -14.52 -14.53
N GLY A 90 -15.17 -13.99 -13.46
CA GLY A 90 -15.52 -14.75 -12.25
C GLY A 90 -14.35 -15.01 -11.31
N LYS A 91 -13.26 -14.26 -11.42
CA LYS A 91 -12.09 -14.39 -10.53
C LYS A 91 -12.22 -13.45 -9.33
N HIS A 92 -11.70 -13.86 -8.17
CA HIS A 92 -11.38 -12.93 -7.09
C HIS A 92 -10.17 -12.09 -7.50
N VAL A 93 -9.99 -10.91 -6.92
CA VAL A 93 -8.89 -10.02 -7.28
C VAL A 93 -8.19 -9.46 -6.04
N LEU A 94 -6.86 -9.53 -6.06
CA LEU A 94 -5.98 -8.64 -5.32
C LEU A 94 -5.37 -7.68 -6.34
N VAL A 95 -5.45 -6.38 -6.11
CA VAL A 95 -4.80 -5.36 -6.95
C VAL A 95 -3.79 -4.57 -6.13
N GLU A 96 -2.65 -4.23 -6.72
CA GLU A 96 -1.66 -3.36 -6.07
C GLU A 96 -2.23 -1.97 -5.76
N LYS A 97 -1.62 -1.35 -4.76
CA LYS A 97 -1.91 0.04 -4.40
C LYS A 97 -1.24 1.02 -5.41
N PRO A 98 -1.81 2.24 -5.57
CA PRO A 98 -3.16 2.64 -5.18
C PRO A 98 -4.23 1.89 -5.99
N ILE A 99 -5.44 1.80 -5.47
CA ILE A 99 -6.51 1.07 -6.17
C ILE A 99 -6.71 1.57 -7.61
N ALA A 100 -6.68 2.89 -7.81
CA ALA A 100 -6.82 3.57 -9.10
C ALA A 100 -6.18 4.97 -9.02
N LEU A 101 -6.23 5.74 -10.12
CA LEU A 101 -5.83 7.15 -10.17
C LEU A 101 -7.00 8.12 -9.94
N SER A 102 -8.23 7.65 -10.03
CA SER A 102 -9.45 8.44 -9.81
C SER A 102 -10.44 7.69 -8.92
N LEU A 103 -11.29 8.45 -8.21
CA LEU A 103 -12.38 7.86 -7.43
C LEU A 103 -13.41 7.17 -8.31
N GLN A 104 -13.66 7.71 -9.51
CA GLN A 104 -14.58 7.11 -10.47
C GLN A 104 -14.13 5.72 -10.90
N ASP A 105 -12.81 5.53 -11.15
CA ASP A 105 -12.27 4.23 -11.51
C ASP A 105 -12.34 3.25 -10.34
N ALA A 106 -12.01 3.71 -9.12
CA ALA A 106 -12.14 2.91 -7.91
C ALA A 106 -13.59 2.46 -7.67
N ASP A 107 -14.55 3.37 -7.82
CA ASP A 107 -15.97 3.07 -7.68
C ASP A 107 -16.46 2.07 -8.75
N ALA A 108 -15.98 2.18 -9.99
CA ALA A 108 -16.28 1.21 -11.05
C ALA A 108 -15.73 -0.20 -10.73
N MET A 109 -14.53 -0.29 -10.17
CA MET A 109 -13.94 -1.57 -9.76
C MET A 109 -14.75 -2.21 -8.61
N ILE A 110 -15.13 -1.41 -7.61
CA ILE A 110 -15.96 -1.87 -6.47
C ILE A 110 -17.33 -2.35 -6.96
N ALA A 111 -17.98 -1.59 -7.84
CA ALA A 111 -19.25 -1.97 -8.42
C ALA A 111 -19.16 -3.28 -9.24
N ALA A 112 -18.08 -3.47 -10.02
CA ALA A 112 -17.85 -4.70 -10.76
C ALA A 112 -17.66 -5.91 -9.84
N ALA A 113 -16.97 -5.74 -8.70
CA ALA A 113 -16.81 -6.79 -7.71
C ALA A 113 -18.15 -7.22 -7.09
N ALA A 114 -19.00 -6.24 -6.74
CA ALA A 114 -20.34 -6.49 -6.23
C ALA A 114 -21.22 -7.21 -7.25
N GLN A 115 -21.22 -6.76 -8.52
CA GLN A 115 -22.00 -7.39 -9.60
C GLN A 115 -21.55 -8.84 -9.88
N ALA A 116 -20.25 -9.09 -9.86
CA ALA A 116 -19.68 -10.42 -10.07
C ALA A 116 -19.82 -11.37 -8.86
N GLY A 117 -20.18 -10.85 -7.68
CA GLY A 117 -20.18 -11.61 -6.44
C GLY A 117 -18.77 -12.12 -6.09
N ARG A 118 -17.74 -11.31 -6.37
CA ARG A 118 -16.33 -11.65 -6.15
C ARG A 118 -15.68 -10.68 -5.16
N ILE A 119 -14.63 -11.15 -4.52
CA ILE A 119 -13.85 -10.35 -3.55
C ILE A 119 -12.84 -9.52 -4.32
N LEU A 120 -12.79 -8.23 -4.03
CA LEU A 120 -11.77 -7.29 -4.49
C LEU A 120 -11.03 -6.74 -3.27
N LEU A 121 -9.75 -7.03 -3.17
CA LEU A 121 -8.84 -6.54 -2.12
C LEU A 121 -7.74 -5.67 -2.75
N VAL A 122 -7.21 -4.75 -1.96
CA VAL A 122 -6.12 -3.85 -2.39
C VAL A 122 -4.89 -4.08 -1.53
N ALA A 123 -3.73 -4.19 -2.15
CA ALA A 123 -2.47 -4.55 -1.50
C ALA A 123 -1.88 -3.40 -0.65
N GLN A 124 -2.62 -2.96 0.38
CA GLN A 124 -2.17 -1.97 1.36
C GLN A 124 -1.23 -2.63 2.39
N VAL A 125 -0.04 -3.00 1.92
CA VAL A 125 0.89 -3.86 2.65
C VAL A 125 1.41 -3.26 3.95
N LEU A 126 1.42 -1.93 4.11
CA LEU A 126 1.90 -1.28 5.33
C LEU A 126 1.13 -1.74 6.57
N ARG A 127 -0.16 -2.07 6.43
CA ARG A 127 -1.00 -2.61 7.51
C ARG A 127 -0.53 -3.99 8.03
N PHE A 128 0.36 -4.66 7.30
CA PHE A 128 0.97 -5.95 7.66
C PHE A 128 2.45 -5.85 8.03
N PHE A 129 3.08 -4.70 7.86
CA PHE A 129 4.44 -4.49 8.36
C PHE A 129 4.45 -4.64 9.88
N PRO A 130 5.30 -5.51 10.45
CA PRO A 130 5.21 -5.87 11.87
C PRO A 130 5.18 -4.66 12.81
N ALA A 131 6.02 -3.66 12.58
CA ALA A 131 6.06 -2.45 13.41
C ALA A 131 4.75 -1.62 13.32
N PHE A 132 4.13 -1.56 12.15
CA PHE A 132 2.88 -0.82 11.95
C PHE A 132 1.67 -1.60 12.47
N ALA A 133 1.63 -2.92 12.23
CA ALA A 133 0.57 -3.79 12.74
C ALA A 133 0.55 -3.80 14.28
N GLU A 134 1.70 -3.86 14.93
CA GLU A 134 1.84 -3.80 16.40
C GLU A 134 1.39 -2.45 16.96
N ALA A 135 1.79 -1.34 16.31
CA ALA A 135 1.35 0.00 16.72
C ALA A 135 -0.18 0.13 16.65
N GLN A 136 -0.79 -0.33 15.57
CA GLN A 136 -2.25 -0.32 15.42
C GLN A 136 -2.94 -1.19 16.48
N ALA A 137 -2.39 -2.37 16.77
CA ALA A 137 -2.92 -3.25 17.81
C ALA A 137 -2.87 -2.61 19.19
N ILE A 138 -1.76 -1.93 19.53
CA ILE A 138 -1.58 -1.21 20.81
C ILE A 138 -2.59 -0.06 20.93
N VAL A 139 -2.80 0.73 19.86
CA VAL A 139 -3.76 1.84 19.86
C VAL A 139 -5.18 1.31 20.02
N ARG A 140 -5.54 0.27 19.27
CA ARG A 140 -6.87 -0.35 19.31
C ARG A 140 -7.19 -1.02 20.66
N ASP A 141 -6.20 -1.63 21.31
CA ASP A 141 -6.37 -2.26 22.64
C ASP A 141 -6.76 -1.25 23.74
N GLY A 142 -6.42 0.03 23.55
CA GLY A 142 -6.77 1.11 24.46
C GLY A 142 -6.06 1.09 25.82
N LYS A 143 -5.16 0.14 26.06
CA LYS A 143 -4.44 0.00 27.34
C LYS A 143 -3.71 1.27 27.78
N TYR A 144 -3.20 2.03 26.84
CA TYR A 144 -2.46 3.26 27.10
C TYR A 144 -3.30 4.54 26.95
N GLY A 145 -4.63 4.41 26.92
CA GLY A 145 -5.55 5.53 26.78
C GLY A 145 -5.74 5.98 25.34
N ALA A 146 -6.33 7.15 25.17
CA ALA A 146 -6.67 7.69 23.85
C ALA A 146 -5.44 8.10 23.05
N LEU A 147 -5.57 8.07 21.71
CA LEU A 147 -4.60 8.64 20.79
C LEU A 147 -4.67 10.17 20.85
N LEU A 148 -3.60 10.80 21.28
CA LEU A 148 -3.48 12.26 21.40
C LEU A 148 -2.93 12.88 20.10
N GLY A 149 -1.97 12.20 19.48
CA GLY A 149 -1.35 12.67 18.25
C GLY A 149 -0.40 11.64 17.66
N ALA A 150 0.00 11.88 16.42
CA ALA A 150 1.01 11.08 15.76
C ALA A 150 1.75 11.89 14.68
N HIS A 151 2.97 11.46 14.39
CA HIS A 151 3.72 11.93 13.24
C HIS A 151 4.23 10.73 12.43
N PHE A 152 4.00 10.77 11.12
CA PHE A 152 4.49 9.76 10.19
C PHE A 152 5.49 10.37 9.21
N LYS A 153 6.48 9.59 8.82
CA LYS A 153 7.52 10.00 7.88
C LYS A 153 7.81 8.90 6.88
N ARG A 154 7.93 9.29 5.57
CA ARG A 154 8.38 8.40 4.50
C ARG A 154 9.11 9.18 3.42
N VAL A 155 10.43 9.08 3.37
CA VAL A 155 11.26 9.85 2.44
C VAL A 155 12.21 8.94 1.69
N ILE A 156 12.30 9.17 0.39
CA ILE A 156 13.12 8.39 -0.54
C ILE A 156 13.77 9.34 -1.56
N SER A 157 14.89 8.93 -2.15
CA SER A 157 15.37 9.53 -3.39
C SER A 157 14.50 9.09 -4.57
N MET A 158 14.35 9.94 -5.59
CA MET A 158 13.57 9.56 -6.77
C MET A 158 14.13 8.27 -7.38
N PRO A 159 13.30 7.20 -7.53
CA PRO A 159 13.76 5.93 -8.07
C PRO A 159 14.20 6.07 -9.53
N ALA A 160 15.47 5.80 -9.81
CA ALA A 160 16.05 5.84 -11.16
C ALA A 160 15.90 4.51 -11.93
N TRP A 161 15.45 3.45 -11.27
CA TRP A 161 15.35 2.09 -11.84
C TRP A 161 13.99 1.79 -12.46
N ALA A 162 13.01 2.67 -12.30
CA ALA A 162 11.66 2.44 -12.82
C ALA A 162 11.65 2.51 -14.35
N ALA A 163 11.06 1.49 -14.98
CA ALA A 163 10.86 1.47 -16.41
C ALA A 163 9.80 2.51 -16.83
N ASP A 164 9.93 3.02 -18.05
CA ASP A 164 8.92 3.83 -18.74
C ASP A 164 8.46 5.09 -17.98
N ASP A 165 9.37 5.76 -17.28
CA ASP A 165 9.08 7.00 -16.53
C ASP A 165 7.92 6.88 -15.53
N HIS A 166 7.68 5.69 -14.99
CA HIS A 166 6.53 5.38 -14.12
C HIS A 166 6.34 6.39 -12.98
N PHE A 167 7.42 6.80 -12.29
CA PHE A 167 7.33 7.74 -11.16
C PHE A 167 7.32 9.20 -11.58
N THR A 168 7.79 9.52 -12.79
CA THR A 168 7.84 10.89 -13.31
C THR A 168 6.63 11.23 -14.16
N ASP A 169 5.97 10.23 -14.76
CA ASP A 169 4.73 10.39 -15.51
C ASP A 169 3.51 10.29 -14.59
N VAL A 170 2.96 11.45 -14.23
CA VAL A 170 1.80 11.56 -13.32
C VAL A 170 0.58 10.80 -13.87
N SER A 171 0.44 10.68 -15.19
CA SER A 171 -0.68 9.98 -15.81
C SER A 171 -0.64 8.46 -15.58
N LYS A 172 0.54 7.90 -15.27
CA LYS A 172 0.73 6.46 -15.03
C LYS A 172 0.62 6.07 -13.55
N SER A 173 1.12 6.92 -12.65
CA SER A 173 1.23 6.59 -11.22
C SER A 173 0.55 7.58 -10.27
N GLY A 174 0.19 8.78 -10.75
CA GLY A 174 -0.23 9.89 -9.90
C GLY A 174 0.93 10.64 -9.25
N GLY A 175 2.17 10.21 -9.49
CA GLY A 175 3.37 10.76 -8.88
C GLY A 175 3.58 10.36 -7.41
N PRO A 176 4.68 10.83 -6.77
CA PRO A 176 5.02 10.45 -5.39
C PRO A 176 3.93 10.71 -4.34
N ALA A 177 3.12 11.75 -4.52
CA ALA A 177 2.02 12.06 -3.60
C ALA A 177 0.86 11.06 -3.67
N ILE A 178 0.76 10.26 -4.71
CA ILE A 178 -0.22 9.17 -4.78
C ILE A 178 0.48 7.84 -4.60
N ASP A 179 1.53 7.55 -5.36
CA ASP A 179 2.13 6.21 -5.37
C ASP A 179 2.89 5.89 -4.07
N LEU A 180 3.59 6.88 -3.49
CA LEU A 180 4.39 6.67 -2.28
C LEU A 180 3.63 7.08 -1.00
N HIS A 181 3.05 8.28 -1.00
CA HIS A 181 2.42 8.86 0.18
C HIS A 181 1.17 8.10 0.62
N ILE A 182 0.48 7.43 -0.32
CA ILE A 182 -0.72 6.65 0.00
C ILE A 182 -0.49 5.61 1.11
N HIS A 183 0.72 5.09 1.26
CA HIS A 183 1.02 4.14 2.33
C HIS A 183 0.77 4.74 3.72
N ASP A 184 1.20 5.99 3.92
CA ASP A 184 1.07 6.65 5.22
C ASP A 184 -0.33 7.22 5.41
N THR A 185 -0.92 7.82 4.38
CA THR A 185 -2.33 8.26 4.41
C THR A 185 -3.28 7.10 4.70
N ASP A 186 -3.07 5.95 4.05
CA ASP A 186 -3.81 4.73 4.31
C ASP A 186 -3.65 4.25 5.76
N PHE A 187 -2.44 4.31 6.30
CA PHE A 187 -2.19 3.90 7.68
C PHE A 187 -2.77 4.90 8.69
N VAL A 188 -2.70 6.19 8.43
CA VAL A 188 -3.39 7.23 9.25
C VAL A 188 -4.90 6.98 9.28
N HIS A 189 -5.50 6.71 8.11
CA HIS A 189 -6.92 6.34 8.01
C HIS A 189 -7.23 5.05 8.81
N TYR A 190 -6.38 4.03 8.71
CA TYR A 190 -6.53 2.75 9.41
C TYR A 190 -6.39 2.91 10.94
N LEU A 191 -5.54 3.85 11.39
CA LEU A 191 -5.27 4.11 12.81
C LEU A 191 -6.35 4.98 13.47
N ALA A 192 -6.79 6.05 12.79
CA ALA A 192 -7.58 7.13 13.37
C ALA A 192 -8.90 7.43 12.63
N GLY A 193 -9.21 6.69 11.56
CA GLY A 193 -10.37 6.95 10.72
C GLY A 193 -10.14 8.05 9.68
N VAL A 194 -11.20 8.38 8.93
CA VAL A 194 -11.16 9.41 7.89
C VAL A 194 -11.17 10.80 8.54
N PRO A 195 -10.19 11.68 8.22
CA PRO A 195 -10.22 13.05 8.71
C PRO A 195 -11.33 13.85 8.02
N GLN A 196 -11.83 14.91 8.68
CA GLN A 196 -12.81 15.82 8.07
C GLN A 196 -12.18 16.74 7.02
N GLN A 197 -10.91 17.08 7.22
CA GLN A 197 -10.18 18.04 6.40
C GLN A 197 -8.70 17.72 6.41
N VAL A 198 -8.01 18.07 5.33
CA VAL A 198 -6.55 18.06 5.24
C VAL A 198 -6.02 19.45 4.96
N ARG A 199 -4.85 19.76 5.52
CA ARG A 199 -4.08 20.95 5.20
C ARG A 199 -2.66 20.51 4.84
N SER A 200 -2.30 20.69 3.56
CA SER A 200 -1.02 20.23 3.05
C SER A 200 -0.22 21.35 2.42
N SER A 201 1.10 21.29 2.59
CA SER A 201 2.09 22.07 1.84
C SER A 201 3.10 21.13 1.23
N GLY A 202 3.74 21.53 0.13
CA GLY A 202 4.63 20.59 -0.54
C GLY A 202 5.44 21.20 -1.68
N VAL A 203 6.18 20.36 -2.35
CA VAL A 203 7.02 20.69 -3.51
C VAL A 203 6.36 20.15 -4.77
N VAL A 204 6.06 21.06 -5.70
CA VAL A 204 5.50 20.73 -7.01
C VAL A 204 6.60 20.82 -8.06
N ALA A 205 6.84 19.75 -8.78
CA ALA A 205 7.81 19.69 -9.87
C ALA A 205 7.28 20.43 -11.11
N ARG A 206 8.16 20.69 -12.08
CA ARG A 206 7.80 21.41 -13.33
C ARG A 206 6.71 20.72 -14.16
N ASN A 207 6.58 19.41 -14.07
CA ASN A 207 5.56 18.62 -14.74
C ASN A 207 4.22 18.54 -13.96
N GLY A 208 4.10 19.31 -12.86
CA GLY A 208 2.90 19.34 -12.01
C GLY A 208 2.82 18.25 -10.95
N ALA A 209 3.78 17.31 -10.90
CA ALA A 209 3.81 16.28 -9.86
C ALA A 209 4.11 16.88 -8.48
N VAL A 210 3.33 16.52 -7.48
CA VAL A 210 3.67 16.78 -6.07
C VAL A 210 4.70 15.73 -5.66
N THR A 211 5.97 16.15 -5.51
CA THR A 211 7.10 15.25 -5.23
C THR A 211 7.37 15.05 -3.75
N TYR A 212 6.92 16.00 -2.93
CA TYR A 212 6.99 15.94 -1.48
C TYR A 212 5.84 16.73 -0.89
N LEU A 213 5.26 16.23 0.20
CA LEU A 213 4.24 16.95 0.94
C LEU A 213 4.34 16.70 2.43
N GLN A 214 3.84 17.69 3.18
CA GLN A 214 3.56 17.58 4.59
C GLN A 214 2.10 17.90 4.81
N THR A 215 1.38 17.01 5.48
CA THR A 215 -0.06 17.10 5.73
C THR A 215 -0.34 17.16 7.22
N GLN A 216 -1.26 18.04 7.61
CA GLN A 216 -1.99 18.00 8.86
C GLN A 216 -3.39 17.43 8.59
N TYR A 217 -3.74 16.35 9.28
CA TYR A 217 -5.09 15.76 9.25
C TYR A 217 -5.94 16.38 10.36
N VAL A 218 -7.12 16.89 9.99
CA VAL A 218 -8.03 17.59 10.92
C VAL A 218 -9.23 16.69 11.19
N TYR A 219 -9.40 16.33 12.44
CA TYR A 219 -10.51 15.54 12.97
C TYR A 219 -11.50 16.42 13.73
N GLU A 220 -12.66 15.87 14.05
CA GLU A 220 -13.63 16.50 14.95
C GLU A 220 -12.97 16.81 16.29
N ASP A 221 -13.29 17.97 16.88
CA ASP A 221 -12.67 18.47 18.12
C ASP A 221 -11.14 18.65 18.04
N GLN A 222 -10.56 18.69 16.80
CA GLN A 222 -9.13 18.80 16.55
C GLN A 222 -8.27 17.70 17.20
N ARG A 223 -8.85 16.56 17.49
CA ARG A 223 -8.15 15.38 18.07
C ARG A 223 -8.49 14.11 17.31
N PRO A 224 -7.50 13.21 17.09
CA PRO A 224 -6.08 13.36 17.42
C PRO A 224 -5.36 14.38 16.52
N CYS A 225 -4.24 14.95 17.01
CA CYS A 225 -3.36 15.81 16.19
C CYS A 225 -2.40 14.94 15.39
N ILE A 226 -2.69 14.70 14.12
CA ILE A 226 -1.85 13.83 13.26
C ILE A 226 -1.23 14.64 12.12
N THR A 227 0.05 14.37 11.88
CA THR A 227 0.78 14.91 10.73
C THR A 227 1.51 13.77 10.00
N CYS A 228 1.70 13.96 8.70
CA CYS A 228 2.53 13.08 7.88
C CYS A 228 3.40 13.90 6.95
N GLN A 229 4.64 13.45 6.74
CA GLN A 229 5.51 13.99 5.71
C GLN A 229 6.06 12.85 4.85
N SER A 230 5.91 12.96 3.55
CA SER A 230 6.49 11.96 2.65
C SER A 230 6.77 12.50 1.26
N GLY A 231 7.62 11.82 0.53
CA GLY A 231 7.93 12.13 -0.85
C GLY A 231 9.28 11.62 -1.33
N ALA A 232 9.56 11.91 -2.59
CA ALA A 232 10.74 11.48 -3.30
C ALA A 232 11.62 12.68 -3.69
N ILE A 233 12.15 13.39 -2.69
CA ILE A 233 12.98 14.60 -2.88
C ILE A 233 14.40 14.46 -2.30
N ALA A 234 14.70 13.35 -1.65
CA ALA A 234 16.03 13.13 -1.09
C ALA A 234 17.06 12.94 -2.19
N MET A 235 18.29 13.34 -1.90
CA MET A 235 19.42 13.09 -2.80
C MET A 235 19.81 11.60 -2.80
N PRO A 236 20.37 11.08 -3.90
CA PRO A 236 20.93 9.74 -3.95
C PRO A 236 21.90 9.51 -2.79
N GLY A 237 21.80 8.34 -2.14
CA GLY A 237 22.61 7.99 -0.96
C GLY A 237 21.86 8.13 0.36
N LEU A 238 20.77 8.88 0.45
CA LEU A 238 19.86 8.75 1.57
C LEU A 238 19.14 7.40 1.47
N MET A 239 19.25 6.58 2.51
CA MET A 239 18.50 5.33 2.58
C MET A 239 16.99 5.62 2.68
N PHE A 240 16.18 4.69 2.17
CA PHE A 240 14.72 4.78 2.33
C PHE A 240 14.36 4.86 3.82
N GLU A 241 13.86 6.02 4.24
CA GLU A 241 13.48 6.28 5.61
C GLU A 241 11.96 6.21 5.77
N HIS A 242 11.50 5.44 6.76
CA HIS A 242 10.10 5.45 7.18
C HIS A 242 9.98 5.20 8.67
N GLY A 243 8.96 5.77 9.27
CA GLY A 243 8.75 5.64 10.71
C GLY A 243 7.57 6.45 11.22
N TYR A 244 7.38 6.40 12.54
CA TYR A 244 6.35 7.14 13.23
C TYR A 244 6.75 7.45 14.68
N ASP A 245 6.14 8.52 15.21
CA ASP A 245 5.99 8.80 16.63
C ASP A 245 4.48 8.82 16.94
N ILE A 246 4.01 8.00 17.87
CA ILE A 246 2.60 7.93 18.27
C ILE A 246 2.51 8.26 19.76
N TYR A 247 1.69 9.25 20.10
CA TYR A 247 1.51 9.76 21.44
C TYR A 247 0.12 9.35 21.97
N LEU A 248 0.13 8.55 23.03
CA LEU A 248 -1.06 8.12 23.76
C LEU A 248 -1.09 8.80 25.13
N GLU A 249 -2.22 8.81 25.82
CA GLU A 249 -2.33 9.42 27.17
C GLU A 249 -1.31 8.85 28.17
N LYS A 250 -0.95 7.57 28.03
CA LYS A 250 -0.11 6.85 29.00
C LYS A 250 1.12 6.19 28.37
N ALA A 251 1.40 6.45 27.10
CA ALA A 251 2.60 5.93 26.44
C ALA A 251 2.97 6.72 25.19
N THR A 252 4.24 6.62 24.79
CA THR A 252 4.71 7.00 23.45
C THR A 252 5.27 5.77 22.76
N LEU A 253 4.94 5.59 21.49
CA LEU A 253 5.56 4.62 20.60
C LEU A 253 6.43 5.36 19.59
N GLN A 254 7.64 4.89 19.39
CA GLN A 254 8.58 5.43 18.41
C GLN A 254 9.17 4.32 17.57
N PHE A 255 9.11 4.48 16.27
CA PHE A 255 9.71 3.59 15.29
C PHE A 255 10.32 4.40 14.15
N ASN A 256 11.56 4.05 13.77
CA ASN A 256 12.20 4.56 12.56
C ASN A 256 13.18 3.50 12.06
N ASN A 257 12.98 3.03 10.84
CA ASN A 257 13.76 1.91 10.29
C ASN A 257 15.27 2.17 10.22
N LEU A 258 15.72 3.43 10.19
CA LEU A 258 17.15 3.77 10.17
C LEU A 258 17.76 3.86 11.58
N PHE A 259 16.97 4.20 12.60
CA PHE A 259 17.47 4.47 13.94
C PHE A 259 17.09 3.41 14.97
N THR A 260 15.94 2.76 14.80
CA THR A 260 15.46 1.73 15.74
C THR A 260 15.58 0.32 15.15
N GLY A 261 15.97 0.19 13.87
CA GLY A 261 15.95 -1.07 13.15
C GLY A 261 14.53 -1.62 13.06
N GLU A 262 14.30 -2.84 13.52
CA GLU A 262 12.99 -3.49 13.56
C GLU A 262 12.22 -3.25 14.88
N ASP A 263 12.87 -2.64 15.90
CA ASP A 263 12.29 -2.47 17.22
C ASP A 263 11.37 -1.23 17.28
N ILE A 264 10.26 -1.34 18.01
CA ILE A 264 9.44 -0.21 18.45
C ILE A 264 9.86 0.15 19.86
N TRP A 265 10.25 1.38 20.10
CA TRP A 265 10.49 1.88 21.45
C TRP A 265 9.16 2.30 22.10
N LEU A 266 8.81 1.66 23.20
CA LEU A 266 7.69 2.01 24.05
C LEU A 266 8.18 2.76 25.28
N TYR A 267 7.67 3.98 25.48
CA TYR A 267 7.90 4.83 26.63
C TYR A 267 6.58 4.92 27.44
N PRO A 268 6.38 4.08 28.48
CA PRO A 268 5.17 4.12 29.27
C PRO A 268 5.21 5.27 30.30
N ALA A 269 4.04 5.76 30.74
CA ALA A 269 3.92 6.78 31.79
C ALA A 269 4.54 6.33 33.13
N ALA A 270 4.57 5.03 33.38
CA ALA A 270 5.19 4.44 34.57
C ALA A 270 6.11 3.27 34.17
N GLY A 271 7.30 3.26 34.75
CA GLY A 271 8.32 2.24 34.46
C GLY A 271 9.31 2.64 33.38
N PRO A 272 10.32 1.78 33.12
CA PRO A 272 11.36 2.08 32.14
C PRO A 272 10.85 1.96 30.69
N LYS A 273 11.53 2.69 29.78
CA LYS A 273 11.36 2.45 28.34
C LYS A 273 11.78 1.01 28.00
N ARG A 274 11.17 0.44 27.00
CA ARG A 274 11.50 -0.90 26.50
C ARG A 274 11.34 -1.01 24.99
N ALA A 275 12.17 -1.83 24.39
CA ALA A 275 12.03 -2.23 23.00
C ALA A 275 10.94 -3.31 22.89
N LEU A 276 10.00 -3.10 21.99
CA LEU A 276 9.08 -4.13 21.54
C LEU A 276 9.64 -4.67 20.22
N ARG A 277 9.81 -5.99 20.15
CA ARG A 277 10.16 -6.67 18.90
C ARG A 277 8.90 -7.25 18.29
N PRO A 278 8.32 -6.60 17.30
CA PRO A 278 7.12 -7.10 16.66
C PRO A 278 7.38 -8.50 16.11
N ARG A 279 6.48 -9.42 16.44
CA ARG A 279 6.56 -10.80 15.94
C ARG A 279 5.53 -10.98 14.83
N GLY A 280 5.91 -11.66 13.77
CA GLY A 280 4.98 -11.92 12.70
C GLY A 280 5.66 -12.55 11.48
N LYS A 281 4.86 -12.81 10.48
CA LYS A 281 5.37 -13.17 9.15
C LYS A 281 5.91 -11.91 8.48
N GLU A 282 6.78 -12.11 7.50
CA GLU A 282 7.12 -11.06 6.54
C GLU A 282 5.84 -10.41 5.99
N ALA A 283 5.83 -9.08 5.84
CA ALA A 283 4.62 -8.30 5.56
C ALA A 283 3.85 -8.78 4.32
N PHE A 284 4.54 -9.05 3.22
CA PHE A 284 3.93 -9.56 2.00
C PHE A 284 3.35 -10.97 2.17
N VAL A 285 4.04 -11.83 2.93
CA VAL A 285 3.52 -13.18 3.27
C VAL A 285 2.27 -13.06 4.15
N ALA A 286 2.26 -12.15 5.11
CA ALA A 286 1.10 -11.91 5.97
C ALA A 286 -0.10 -11.38 5.18
N GLN A 287 0.11 -10.39 4.31
CA GLN A 287 -0.90 -9.83 3.43
C GLN A 287 -1.52 -10.91 2.52
N LEU A 288 -0.69 -11.64 1.79
CA LEU A 288 -1.15 -12.66 0.85
C LEU A 288 -1.82 -13.85 1.56
N GLN A 289 -1.36 -14.20 2.75
CA GLN A 289 -2.03 -15.20 3.58
C GLN A 289 -3.44 -14.72 3.99
N HIS A 290 -3.58 -13.44 4.38
CA HIS A 290 -4.87 -12.84 4.70
C HIS A 290 -5.81 -12.83 3.48
N VAL A 291 -5.30 -12.51 2.29
CA VAL A 291 -6.08 -12.57 1.03
C VAL A 291 -6.63 -13.98 0.80
N VAL A 292 -5.78 -15.01 0.93
CA VAL A 292 -6.19 -16.42 0.76
C VAL A 292 -7.27 -16.81 1.79
N GLU A 293 -7.14 -16.35 3.03
CA GLU A 293 -8.11 -16.59 4.09
C GLU A 293 -9.46 -15.93 3.79
N CYS A 294 -9.48 -14.67 3.33
CA CYS A 294 -10.69 -13.97 2.90
C CYS A 294 -11.40 -14.70 1.76
N VAL A 295 -10.66 -15.09 0.72
CA VAL A 295 -11.23 -15.82 -0.44
C VAL A 295 -11.82 -17.16 -0.01
N LYS A 296 -11.12 -17.95 0.81
CA LYS A 296 -11.62 -19.24 1.33
C LYS A 296 -12.85 -19.08 2.21
N ALA A 297 -12.88 -18.04 3.03
CA ALA A 297 -14.01 -17.73 3.90
C ALA A 297 -15.17 -17.07 3.15
N LYS A 298 -15.00 -16.71 1.87
CA LYS A 298 -15.95 -15.94 1.06
C LYS A 298 -16.40 -14.66 1.77
N ARG A 299 -15.46 -13.99 2.42
CA ARG A 299 -15.69 -12.81 3.26
C ARG A 299 -14.77 -11.69 2.81
N ASP A 300 -15.30 -10.47 2.72
CA ASP A 300 -14.49 -9.26 2.50
C ASP A 300 -13.50 -9.06 3.64
N SER A 301 -12.49 -8.24 3.41
CA SER A 301 -11.46 -7.93 4.38
C SER A 301 -11.88 -6.76 5.27
N ASP A 302 -11.72 -6.91 6.56
CA ASP A 302 -11.74 -5.85 7.55
C ASP A 302 -10.41 -5.05 7.63
N ILE A 303 -9.37 -5.54 6.94
CA ILE A 303 -8.04 -4.91 6.93
C ILE A 303 -7.75 -4.19 5.62
N ILE A 304 -7.99 -4.80 4.45
CA ILE A 304 -7.57 -4.28 3.13
C ILE A 304 -8.72 -4.30 2.11
N SER A 305 -9.93 -3.94 2.51
CA SER A 305 -11.07 -3.85 1.59
C SER A 305 -10.86 -2.77 0.52
N ALA A 306 -11.49 -2.96 -0.65
CA ALA A 306 -11.47 -1.97 -1.71
C ALA A 306 -12.11 -0.65 -1.29
N HIS A 307 -13.13 -0.68 -0.44
CA HIS A 307 -13.75 0.53 0.13
C HIS A 307 -12.78 1.34 0.98
N SER A 308 -12.01 0.69 1.87
CA SER A 308 -10.99 1.37 2.66
C SER A 308 -9.88 1.98 1.80
N ALA A 309 -9.44 1.27 0.76
CA ALA A 309 -8.44 1.78 -0.18
C ALA A 309 -8.96 2.96 -1.02
N ARG A 310 -10.24 2.95 -1.41
CA ARG A 310 -10.91 4.07 -2.07
C ARG A 310 -10.96 5.31 -1.17
N GLN A 311 -11.23 5.13 0.12
CA GLN A 311 -11.20 6.24 1.09
C GLN A 311 -9.78 6.82 1.26
N ALA A 312 -8.75 5.97 1.37
CA ALA A 312 -7.36 6.42 1.40
C ALA A 312 -6.97 7.22 0.14
N LEU A 313 -7.39 6.76 -1.04
CA LEU A 313 -7.20 7.50 -2.30
C LEU A 313 -7.92 8.85 -2.26
N ALA A 314 -9.15 8.91 -1.75
CA ALA A 314 -9.89 10.18 -1.63
C ALA A 314 -9.11 11.19 -0.78
N VAL A 315 -8.57 10.77 0.36
CA VAL A 315 -7.74 11.63 1.21
C VAL A 315 -6.49 12.11 0.44
N CYS A 316 -5.75 11.20 -0.21
CA CYS A 316 -4.56 11.57 -0.99
C CYS A 316 -4.83 12.60 -2.10
N LEU A 317 -5.95 12.47 -2.80
CA LEU A 317 -6.34 13.45 -3.83
C LEU A 317 -6.65 14.83 -3.22
N GLN A 318 -7.27 14.87 -2.03
CA GLN A 318 -7.51 16.13 -1.31
C GLN A 318 -6.19 16.74 -0.78
N GLU A 319 -5.23 15.92 -0.38
CA GLU A 319 -3.89 16.38 0.02
C GLU A 319 -3.17 17.03 -1.15
N GLN A 320 -3.17 16.42 -2.33
CA GLN A 320 -2.63 17.06 -3.55
C GLN A 320 -3.33 18.37 -3.86
N GLN A 321 -4.66 18.42 -3.81
CA GLN A 321 -5.43 19.63 -4.03
C GLN A 321 -5.06 20.73 -3.01
N SER A 322 -4.85 20.35 -1.76
CA SER A 322 -4.42 21.27 -0.70
C SER A 322 -3.04 21.88 -1.00
N VAL A 323 -2.07 21.05 -1.45
CA VAL A 323 -0.74 21.53 -1.87
C VAL A 323 -0.86 22.52 -3.02
N VAL A 324 -1.61 22.19 -4.06
CA VAL A 324 -1.73 23.03 -5.28
C VAL A 324 -2.46 24.33 -5.00
N THR A 325 -3.49 24.31 -4.15
CA THR A 325 -4.32 25.52 -3.87
C THR A 325 -3.80 26.34 -2.70
N GLY A 326 -2.92 25.79 -1.86
CA GLY A 326 -2.47 26.40 -0.60
C GLY A 326 -3.59 26.53 0.45
N LYS A 327 -4.72 25.83 0.27
CA LYS A 327 -5.89 25.90 1.15
C LYS A 327 -6.13 24.57 1.85
N ALA A 328 -6.77 24.63 3.01
CA ALA A 328 -7.34 23.44 3.63
C ALA A 328 -8.51 22.92 2.77
N VAL A 329 -8.60 21.60 2.61
CA VAL A 329 -9.59 20.93 1.76
C VAL A 329 -10.39 19.95 2.60
N ARG A 330 -11.72 19.97 2.48
CA ARG A 330 -12.59 18.98 3.12
C ARG A 330 -12.41 17.61 2.46
N VAL A 331 -12.39 16.57 3.25
CA VAL A 331 -12.39 15.20 2.77
C VAL A 331 -13.85 14.80 2.54
N ASN A 332 -14.20 14.66 1.27
CA ASN A 332 -15.50 14.13 0.86
C ASN A 332 -15.33 12.62 0.62
N GLY A 333 -16.04 11.80 1.37
CA GLY A 333 -16.01 10.34 1.30
C GLY A 333 -16.55 9.77 0.00
#